data_b9888a3c74a58f0fd182a82dd4d061b9
#
_entry.id   b9888a3c74a58f0fd182a82dd4d061b9
#
_cell.length_a   1.000
_cell.length_b   1.000
_cell.length_c   1.000
_cell.angle_alpha   90.00
_cell.angle_beta   90.00
_cell.angle_gamma   90.00
#
_symmetry.space_group_name_H-M   'P 1'
#
loop_
_entity.id
_entity.type
_entity.pdbx_description
1 polymer ?
#
loop_
_entity_poly.entity_id
_entity_poly.type
_entity_poly.pdbx_seq_one_letter_code
_entity_poly.pdbx_strand_id
1 'polypeptide(L)'
;EPDLSIFTVDEFDLVRDQIKKEPIEFFKEVLSNNLSLLSFIDSDFVMITPELNYIYQIEGHPVAKPGKRPGASKVSPVDYRPKEITSEFSKVMLGKKDRYRGGLLSQAGIMLMTTNNGEYTNPFYRGAWVLKSFYGDHLETPEDLEIAALSPPTKTETIKQTIDAHRENASCSICHKKMDPLGIALENFDVIGRWRDQYTAVANYASTSKKKGSNTGRFPVDTRTVHMDGRAFEGPQGLKRILMEDKGRFSKAFVESMLSYAMARQLTFLDRENLEQLHKLSAKTDFRLRDILLAIVSSDYFTRR
;
A
#
# COMPACT_ATOMS: atom_id res chain seq x y z
N GLU A 1 -9.84 13.52 -0.04
CA GLU A 1 -9.48 13.77 1.37
C GLU A 1 -9.94 12.58 2.20
N PRO A 2 -9.21 12.15 3.25
CA PRO A 2 -9.61 11.01 4.08
C PRO A 2 -10.88 11.33 4.85
N ASP A 3 -11.64 10.27 5.18
CA ASP A 3 -12.85 10.43 5.99
C ASP A 3 -12.51 11.04 7.37
N LEU A 4 -12.95 12.26 7.56
CA LEU A 4 -12.76 13.01 8.80
C LEU A 4 -13.55 12.45 9.99
N SER A 5 -14.36 11.39 9.80
CA SER A 5 -14.96 10.66 10.93
C SER A 5 -13.95 9.74 11.63
N ILE A 6 -12.87 9.36 10.94
CA ILE A 6 -11.79 8.49 11.44
C ILE A 6 -10.57 9.32 11.84
N PHE A 7 -10.38 10.45 11.18
CA PHE A 7 -9.31 11.42 11.44
C PHE A 7 -9.86 12.79 11.73
N THR A 8 -9.27 13.46 12.68
CA THR A 8 -9.43 14.91 12.74
C THR A 8 -8.62 15.54 11.59
N VAL A 9 -9.10 16.65 11.06
CA VAL A 9 -8.37 17.44 10.05
C VAL A 9 -6.96 17.79 10.53
N ASP A 10 -6.81 18.06 11.84
CA ASP A 10 -5.52 18.40 12.46
C ASP A 10 -4.54 17.21 12.44
N GLU A 11 -5.02 15.99 12.61
CA GLU A 11 -4.21 14.77 12.50
C GLU A 11 -3.74 14.54 11.07
N PHE A 12 -4.60 14.74 10.09
CA PHE A 12 -4.24 14.58 8.69
C PHE A 12 -3.24 15.65 8.23
N ASP A 13 -3.46 16.90 8.63
CA ASP A 13 -2.54 18.01 8.32
C ASP A 13 -1.15 17.77 8.90
N LEU A 14 -1.06 17.12 10.08
CA LEU A 14 0.22 16.76 10.69
C LEU A 14 1.05 15.84 9.78
N VAL A 15 0.43 14.89 9.11
CA VAL A 15 1.13 13.80 8.41
C VAL A 15 1.09 13.89 6.90
N ARG A 16 0.23 14.73 6.33
CA ARG A 16 -0.06 14.80 4.89
C ARG A 16 1.18 14.93 3.99
N ASP A 17 2.10 15.80 4.36
CA ASP A 17 3.29 16.05 3.57
C ASP A 17 4.33 14.94 3.78
N GLN A 18 4.37 14.36 4.96
CA GLN A 18 5.27 13.25 5.31
C GLN A 18 4.85 11.95 4.60
N ILE A 19 3.56 11.67 4.54
CA ILE A 19 2.98 10.52 3.82
C ILE A 19 3.42 10.50 2.34
N LYS A 20 3.50 11.66 1.69
CA LYS A 20 3.92 11.77 0.29
C LYS A 20 5.42 11.55 0.10
N LYS A 21 6.22 11.98 1.06
CA LYS A 21 7.69 11.92 1.01
C LYS A 21 8.23 10.55 1.43
N GLU A 22 7.54 9.84 2.31
CA GLU A 22 8.00 8.57 2.86
C GLU A 22 8.45 7.55 1.81
N PRO A 23 7.67 7.21 0.78
CA PRO A 23 8.10 6.25 -0.24
C PRO A 23 9.35 6.72 -1.00
N ILE A 24 9.50 8.02 -1.19
CA ILE A 24 10.64 8.62 -1.88
C ILE A 24 11.90 8.49 -1.02
N GLU A 25 11.82 8.83 0.26
CA GLU A 25 12.94 8.73 1.19
C GLU A 25 13.35 7.26 1.41
N PHE A 26 12.37 6.36 1.46
CA PHE A 26 12.63 4.92 1.51
C PHE A 26 13.36 4.43 0.26
N PHE A 27 12.91 4.84 -0.93
CA PHE A 27 13.58 4.52 -2.18
C PHE A 27 15.02 5.05 -2.22
N LYS A 28 15.23 6.31 -1.80
CA LYS A 28 16.57 6.92 -1.70
C LYS A 28 17.48 6.13 -0.78
N GLU A 29 17.00 5.69 0.37
CA GLU A 29 17.75 4.88 1.32
C GLU A 29 18.20 3.55 0.68
N VAL A 30 17.25 2.83 0.04
CA VAL A 30 17.54 1.57 -0.65
C VAL A 30 18.56 1.76 -1.79
N LEU A 31 18.40 2.82 -2.59
CA LEU A 31 19.29 3.12 -3.72
C LEU A 31 20.68 3.57 -3.26
N SER A 32 20.75 4.51 -2.32
CA SER A 32 22.02 5.12 -1.87
C SER A 32 22.94 4.12 -1.18
N ASN A 33 22.35 3.16 -0.46
CA ASN A 33 23.10 2.11 0.23
C ASN A 33 23.16 0.81 -0.58
N ASN A 34 22.70 0.82 -1.83
CA ASN A 34 22.64 -0.36 -2.70
C ASN A 34 22.04 -1.58 -1.99
N LEU A 35 20.93 -1.36 -1.27
CA LEU A 35 20.22 -2.44 -0.60
C LEU A 35 19.49 -3.32 -1.63
N SER A 36 19.04 -4.48 -1.18
CA SER A 36 18.28 -5.39 -2.04
C SER A 36 16.92 -4.76 -2.42
N LEU A 37 16.52 -4.91 -3.69
CA LEU A 37 15.17 -4.64 -4.18
C LEU A 37 14.10 -5.30 -3.30
N LEU A 38 14.41 -6.43 -2.67
CA LEU A 38 13.50 -7.16 -1.80
C LEU A 38 13.12 -6.37 -0.53
N SER A 39 13.89 -5.32 -0.18
CA SER A 39 13.53 -4.38 0.87
C SER A 39 12.19 -3.67 0.60
N PHE A 40 11.73 -3.60 -0.65
CA PHE A 40 10.40 -3.07 -0.99
C PHE A 40 9.27 -4.02 -0.56
N ILE A 41 9.54 -5.33 -0.47
CA ILE A 41 8.60 -6.31 0.08
C ILE A 41 8.64 -6.26 1.60
N ASP A 42 9.84 -6.46 2.16
CA ASP A 42 10.07 -6.50 3.60
C ASP A 42 11.45 -5.91 3.94
N SER A 43 11.48 -4.99 4.88
CA SER A 43 12.69 -4.42 5.42
C SER A 43 12.68 -4.50 6.95
N ASP A 44 13.86 -4.49 7.53
CA ASP A 44 14.03 -4.40 8.98
C ASP A 44 14.09 -2.95 9.47
N PHE A 45 13.77 -1.99 8.60
CA PHE A 45 13.75 -0.56 8.89
C PHE A 45 12.57 0.14 8.22
N VAL A 46 12.28 1.34 8.68
CA VAL A 46 11.37 2.32 8.09
C VAL A 46 12.06 3.68 8.02
N MET A 47 11.55 4.54 7.13
CA MET A 47 11.94 5.96 7.08
C MET A 47 10.82 6.77 7.71
N ILE A 48 11.07 7.41 8.84
CA ILE A 48 10.03 8.15 9.57
C ILE A 48 10.49 9.53 10.02
N THR A 49 9.50 10.36 10.27
CA THR A 49 9.62 11.61 11.01
C THR A 49 8.81 11.51 12.31
N PRO A 50 8.97 12.43 13.27
CA PRO A 50 8.13 12.45 14.46
C PRO A 50 6.63 12.53 14.16
N GLU A 51 6.24 13.15 13.05
CA GLU A 51 4.86 13.24 12.58
C GLU A 51 4.33 11.89 12.09
N LEU A 52 5.11 11.16 11.26
CA LEU A 52 4.74 9.81 10.85
C LEU A 52 4.71 8.84 12.03
N ASN A 53 5.59 9.05 13.02
CA ASN A 53 5.57 8.22 14.21
C ASN A 53 4.31 8.42 15.08
N TYR A 54 3.57 9.50 14.90
CA TYR A 54 2.23 9.65 15.46
C TYR A 54 1.27 8.55 14.95
N ILE A 55 1.42 8.15 13.68
CA ILE A 55 0.66 7.05 13.07
C ILE A 55 1.26 5.68 13.43
N TYR A 56 2.59 5.57 13.33
CA TYR A 56 3.29 4.28 13.40
C TYR A 56 3.51 3.80 14.83
N GLN A 57 3.62 4.72 15.77
CA GLN A 57 3.79 4.46 17.20
C GLN A 57 4.97 3.52 17.52
N ILE A 58 6.07 3.68 16.79
CA ILE A 58 7.29 2.90 17.02
C ILE A 58 7.92 3.37 18.32
N GLU A 59 8.09 2.43 19.25
CA GLU A 59 8.57 2.69 20.60
C GLU A 59 10.00 3.24 20.60
N GLY A 60 10.28 4.18 21.50
CA GLY A 60 11.62 4.77 21.65
C GLY A 60 11.97 5.89 20.65
N HIS A 61 11.06 6.23 19.74
CA HIS A 61 11.28 7.30 18.77
C HIS A 61 10.38 8.51 19.03
N PRO A 62 10.82 9.74 18.69
CA PRO A 62 10.03 10.94 18.86
C PRO A 62 8.66 10.87 18.20
N VAL A 63 7.64 11.42 18.84
CA VAL A 63 6.26 11.52 18.34
C VAL A 63 5.82 12.96 18.38
N ALA A 64 5.48 13.52 17.22
CA ALA A 64 4.84 14.82 17.16
C ALA A 64 3.35 14.71 17.54
N LYS A 65 2.77 15.81 18.01
CA LYS A 65 1.34 15.87 18.31
C LYS A 65 0.64 16.83 17.36
N PRO A 66 -0.62 16.54 16.97
CA PRO A 66 -1.41 17.47 16.18
C PRO A 66 -1.51 18.81 16.89
N GLY A 67 -1.23 19.89 16.16
CA GLY A 67 -1.49 21.24 16.65
C GLY A 67 -2.97 21.58 16.54
N LYS A 68 -3.49 22.40 17.43
CA LYS A 68 -4.85 22.97 17.27
C LYS A 68 -4.82 24.02 16.17
N ARG A 69 -5.74 23.95 15.22
CA ARG A 69 -5.91 25.02 14.22
C ARG A 69 -6.24 26.33 14.91
N PRO A 70 -5.53 27.42 14.60
CA PRO A 70 -5.94 28.74 15.07
C PRO A 70 -7.32 29.09 14.49
N GLY A 71 -8.33 29.20 15.33
CA GLY A 71 -9.63 29.75 14.95
C GLY A 71 -10.46 28.95 13.96
N ALA A 72 -10.65 27.66 14.22
CA ALA A 72 -11.42 26.72 13.40
C ALA A 72 -12.84 27.20 12.96
N SER A 73 -13.32 28.33 13.48
CA SER A 73 -14.62 28.94 13.12
C SER A 73 -14.55 30.01 12.03
N LYS A 74 -13.37 30.42 11.55
CA LYS A 74 -13.21 31.59 10.68
C LYS A 74 -12.53 31.35 9.33
N VAL A 75 -11.95 30.19 9.09
CA VAL A 75 -11.25 29.88 7.82
C VAL A 75 -11.92 28.69 7.16
N SER A 76 -12.29 28.85 5.89
CA SER A 76 -12.80 27.76 5.07
C SER A 76 -11.75 26.63 5.02
N PRO A 77 -12.16 25.34 5.12
CA PRO A 77 -11.24 24.21 4.96
C PRO A 77 -10.43 24.26 3.66
N VAL A 78 -10.96 24.89 2.62
CA VAL A 78 -10.32 25.04 1.31
C VAL A 78 -9.19 26.07 1.33
N ASP A 79 -9.26 27.07 2.21
CA ASP A 79 -8.29 28.17 2.27
C ASP A 79 -7.21 27.98 3.32
N TYR A 80 -7.35 26.96 4.18
CA TYR A 80 -6.34 26.66 5.19
C TYR A 80 -5.14 25.96 4.57
N ARG A 81 -4.00 26.63 4.56
CA ARG A 81 -2.69 26.03 4.23
C ARG A 81 -1.93 25.84 5.54
N PRO A 82 -1.79 24.61 6.03
CA PRO A 82 -0.97 24.35 7.20
C PRO A 82 0.47 24.78 6.93
N LYS A 83 1.17 25.22 7.99
CA LYS A 83 2.60 25.50 7.89
C LYS A 83 3.32 24.24 7.42
N GLU A 84 4.20 24.38 6.45
CA GLU A 84 5.01 23.26 5.97
C GLU A 84 5.83 22.67 7.12
N ILE A 85 5.70 21.36 7.31
CA ILE A 85 6.46 20.63 8.31
C ILE A 85 7.75 20.17 7.66
N THR A 86 8.88 20.63 8.16
CA THR A 86 10.21 20.40 7.59
C THR A 86 11.03 19.37 8.37
N SER A 87 10.39 18.49 9.14
CA SER A 87 11.09 17.43 9.87
C SER A 87 11.84 16.51 8.92
N GLU A 88 13.09 16.22 9.25
CA GLU A 88 13.93 15.31 8.47
C GLU A 88 13.53 13.86 8.72
N PHE A 89 13.60 13.06 7.68
CA PHE A 89 13.41 11.62 7.77
C PHE A 89 14.62 10.94 8.41
N SER A 90 14.34 10.01 9.29
CA SER A 90 15.35 9.18 9.93
C SER A 90 15.09 7.71 9.62
N LYS A 91 16.17 6.97 9.37
CA LYS A 91 16.10 5.50 9.29
C LYS A 91 15.98 4.93 10.69
N VAL A 92 14.91 4.17 10.92
CA VAL A 92 14.61 3.55 12.21
C VAL A 92 14.53 2.04 12.04
N MET A 93 15.33 1.32 12.81
CA MET A 93 15.32 -0.15 12.80
C MET A 93 14.10 -0.67 13.55
N LEU A 94 13.41 -1.64 12.96
CA LEU A 94 12.20 -2.21 13.52
C LEU A 94 12.52 -3.26 14.59
N GLY A 95 11.92 -3.08 15.76
CA GLY A 95 11.89 -4.09 16.80
C GLY A 95 11.00 -5.29 16.42
N LYS A 96 11.09 -6.37 17.19
CA LYS A 96 10.29 -7.58 16.93
C LYS A 96 8.78 -7.31 16.91
N LYS A 97 8.31 -6.40 17.74
CA LYS A 97 6.89 -6.00 17.83
C LYS A 97 6.40 -5.29 16.57
N ASP A 98 7.29 -4.56 15.88
CA ASP A 98 6.95 -3.70 14.76
C ASP A 98 7.21 -4.35 13.39
N ARG A 99 7.57 -5.66 13.38
CA ARG A 99 7.89 -6.41 12.14
C ARG A 99 6.73 -6.55 11.15
N TYR A 100 5.51 -6.24 11.57
CA TYR A 100 4.38 -6.10 10.63
C TYR A 100 4.56 -4.89 9.69
N ARG A 101 5.39 -3.90 10.07
CA ARG A 101 5.84 -2.82 9.22
C ARG A 101 7.08 -3.24 8.41
N GLY A 102 7.67 -2.30 7.72
CA GLY A 102 8.78 -2.50 6.80
C GLY A 102 8.31 -2.75 5.36
N GLY A 103 9.11 -2.31 4.41
CA GLY A 103 8.74 -2.32 2.99
C GLY A 103 7.61 -1.36 2.64
N LEU A 104 7.14 -1.42 1.39
CA LEU A 104 6.10 -0.53 0.87
C LEU A 104 4.70 -0.86 1.40
N LEU A 105 4.43 -2.13 1.72
CA LEU A 105 3.11 -2.64 2.08
C LEU A 105 2.52 -2.06 3.39
N SER A 106 3.31 -1.34 4.17
CA SER A 106 2.88 -0.74 5.43
C SER A 106 3.00 0.78 5.45
N GLN A 107 3.44 1.39 4.35
CA GLN A 107 3.63 2.84 4.29
C GLN A 107 2.30 3.57 4.21
N ALA A 108 2.19 4.64 4.96
CA ALA A 108 0.97 5.44 5.07
C ALA A 108 0.51 5.98 3.71
N GLY A 109 1.45 6.40 2.86
CA GLY A 109 1.16 6.88 1.51
C GLY A 109 0.57 5.81 0.61
N ILE A 110 1.08 4.59 0.69
CA ILE A 110 0.57 3.45 -0.07
C ILE A 110 -0.82 3.05 0.42
N MET A 111 -1.02 3.02 1.75
CA MET A 111 -2.32 2.70 2.32
C MET A 111 -3.38 3.73 1.90
N LEU A 112 -3.06 5.02 1.94
CA LEU A 112 -3.98 6.08 1.52
C LEU A 112 -4.28 6.04 0.02
N MET A 113 -3.27 5.85 -0.81
CA MET A 113 -3.43 5.77 -2.27
C MET A 113 -4.32 4.60 -2.71
N THR A 114 -4.39 3.55 -1.92
CA THR A 114 -5.16 2.33 -2.20
C THR A 114 -6.48 2.26 -1.45
N THR A 115 -7.07 3.41 -1.12
CA THR A 115 -8.40 3.55 -0.52
C THR A 115 -9.43 3.97 -1.55
N ASN A 116 -10.69 4.00 -1.15
CA ASN A 116 -11.75 4.65 -1.92
C ASN A 116 -11.82 6.13 -1.52
N ASN A 117 -11.16 6.99 -2.27
CA ASN A 117 -11.09 8.44 -2.04
C ASN A 117 -10.64 8.86 -0.62
N GLY A 118 -9.92 7.97 0.09
CA GLY A 118 -9.49 8.21 1.47
C GLY A 118 -10.59 8.02 2.53
N GLU A 119 -11.79 7.62 2.14
CA GLU A 119 -12.92 7.47 3.07
C GLU A 119 -12.87 6.16 3.85
N TYR A 120 -12.56 5.06 3.17
CA TYR A 120 -12.47 3.73 3.78
C TYR A 120 -11.46 2.84 3.07
N THR A 121 -11.02 1.81 3.77
CA THR A 121 -10.13 0.81 3.20
C THR A 121 -10.86 0.00 2.14
N ASN A 122 -10.18 -0.25 1.03
CA ASN A 122 -10.72 -1.03 -0.06
C ASN A 122 -9.76 -2.19 -0.38
N PRO A 123 -10.06 -3.42 0.07
CA PRO A 123 -9.24 -4.58 -0.20
C PRO A 123 -9.01 -4.84 -1.70
N PHE A 124 -9.96 -4.49 -2.55
CA PHE A 124 -9.80 -4.67 -4.00
C PHE A 124 -8.72 -3.75 -4.55
N TYR A 125 -8.74 -2.46 -4.20
CA TYR A 125 -7.71 -1.52 -4.65
C TYR A 125 -6.34 -1.88 -4.09
N ARG A 126 -6.28 -2.28 -2.81
CA ARG A 126 -5.04 -2.78 -2.18
C ARG A 126 -4.51 -4.01 -2.90
N GLY A 127 -5.39 -4.99 -3.13
CA GLY A 127 -5.03 -6.24 -3.80
C GLY A 127 -4.61 -6.03 -5.26
N ALA A 128 -5.35 -5.21 -6.01
CA ALA A 128 -5.01 -4.86 -7.39
C ALA A 128 -3.66 -4.14 -7.47
N TRP A 129 -3.39 -3.21 -6.53
CA TRP A 129 -2.11 -2.52 -6.44
C TRP A 129 -0.96 -3.49 -6.14
N VAL A 130 -1.13 -4.42 -5.19
CA VAL A 130 -0.13 -5.46 -4.89
C VAL A 130 0.10 -6.33 -6.12
N LEU A 131 -0.95 -6.79 -6.77
CA LEU A 131 -0.88 -7.64 -7.95
C LEU A 131 -0.11 -6.95 -9.08
N LYS A 132 -0.43 -5.69 -9.36
CA LYS A 132 0.26 -4.89 -10.36
C LYS A 132 1.73 -4.62 -9.99
N SER A 133 1.98 -4.18 -8.76
CA SER A 133 3.29 -3.65 -8.36
C SER A 133 4.31 -4.75 -8.03
N PHE A 134 3.87 -5.90 -7.49
CA PHE A 134 4.76 -6.98 -7.09
C PHE A 134 4.75 -8.19 -8.03
N TYR A 135 3.65 -8.41 -8.74
CA TYR A 135 3.56 -9.53 -9.68
C TYR A 135 3.61 -9.10 -11.15
N GLY A 136 3.49 -7.80 -11.44
CA GLY A 136 3.43 -7.28 -12.80
C GLY A 136 2.13 -7.65 -13.54
N ASP A 137 1.14 -8.19 -12.83
CA ASP A 137 -0.14 -8.57 -13.39
C ASP A 137 -1.07 -7.37 -13.48
N HIS A 138 -1.46 -7.00 -14.68
CA HIS A 138 -2.49 -5.99 -14.92
C HIS A 138 -3.85 -6.68 -15.06
N LEU A 139 -4.79 -6.26 -14.22
CA LEU A 139 -6.17 -6.69 -14.38
C LEU A 139 -6.81 -5.81 -15.46
N GLU A 140 -7.09 -6.41 -16.60
CA GLU A 140 -7.90 -5.77 -17.64
C GLU A 140 -9.36 -5.93 -17.25
N THR A 141 -10.06 -4.83 -17.02
CA THR A 141 -11.51 -4.84 -16.89
C THR A 141 -12.11 -4.99 -18.26
N PRO A 142 -12.98 -6.00 -18.51
CA PRO A 142 -13.69 -6.10 -19.75
C PRO A 142 -14.50 -4.82 -20.01
N GLU A 143 -14.45 -4.28 -21.22
CA GLU A 143 -15.12 -3.03 -21.61
C GLU A 143 -16.64 -3.06 -21.37
N ASP A 144 -17.25 -4.25 -21.44
CA ASP A 144 -18.69 -4.45 -21.30
C ASP A 144 -19.12 -4.87 -19.87
N LEU A 145 -18.20 -4.85 -18.89
CA LEU A 145 -18.55 -5.23 -17.52
C LEU A 145 -19.04 -4.00 -16.76
N GLU A 146 -20.33 -3.92 -16.48
CA GLU A 146 -20.83 -3.02 -15.44
C GLU A 146 -20.22 -3.41 -14.09
N ILE A 147 -19.21 -2.70 -13.66
CA ILE A 147 -18.59 -2.89 -12.35
C ILE A 147 -19.59 -2.39 -11.32
N ALA A 148 -20.37 -3.30 -10.75
CA ALA A 148 -21.19 -2.97 -9.60
C ALA A 148 -20.26 -2.48 -8.48
N ALA A 149 -20.44 -1.23 -8.06
CA ALA A 149 -19.74 -0.69 -6.90
C ALA A 149 -20.01 -1.62 -5.72
N LEU A 150 -18.95 -1.93 -4.95
CA LEU A 150 -19.13 -2.61 -3.67
C LEU A 150 -20.13 -1.82 -2.84
N SER A 151 -21.19 -2.47 -2.43
CA SER A 151 -22.03 -1.91 -1.39
C SER A 151 -21.21 -1.73 -0.14
N PRO A 152 -21.27 -0.55 0.50
CA PRO A 152 -20.57 -0.35 1.76
C PRO A 152 -21.00 -1.42 2.76
N PRO A 153 -20.08 -1.89 3.64
CA PRO A 153 -20.41 -2.89 4.64
C PRO A 153 -21.60 -2.44 5.45
N THR A 154 -22.55 -3.33 5.63
CA THR A 154 -23.74 -3.06 6.45
C THR A 154 -23.37 -3.11 7.94
N LYS A 155 -24.30 -2.70 8.82
CA LYS A 155 -24.06 -2.76 10.28
C LYS A 155 -23.83 -4.18 10.81
N THR A 156 -24.08 -5.20 10.00
CA THR A 156 -24.07 -6.63 10.40
C THR A 156 -23.08 -7.47 9.62
N GLU A 157 -22.45 -6.94 8.57
CA GLU A 157 -21.54 -7.70 7.71
C GLU A 157 -20.13 -7.14 7.79
N THR A 158 -19.15 -8.02 7.87
CA THR A 158 -17.73 -7.66 7.77
C THR A 158 -17.36 -7.39 6.31
N ILE A 159 -16.30 -6.61 6.08
CA ILE A 159 -15.76 -6.39 4.73
C ILE A 159 -15.51 -7.72 4.01
N LYS A 160 -15.00 -8.74 4.72
CA LYS A 160 -14.76 -10.07 4.16
C LYS A 160 -16.04 -10.75 3.69
N GLN A 161 -17.11 -10.70 4.47
CA GLN A 161 -18.42 -11.26 4.06
C GLN A 161 -18.97 -10.56 2.82
N THR A 162 -18.84 -9.25 2.74
CA THR A 162 -19.25 -8.49 1.55
C THR A 162 -18.42 -8.89 0.32
N ILE A 163 -17.12 -9.13 0.48
CA ILE A 163 -16.23 -9.60 -0.59
C ILE A 163 -16.61 -11.02 -1.02
N ASP A 164 -16.84 -11.91 -0.07
CA ASP A 164 -17.21 -13.30 -0.35
C ASP A 164 -18.52 -13.37 -1.14
N ALA A 165 -19.52 -12.58 -0.77
CA ALA A 165 -20.79 -12.47 -1.50
C ALA A 165 -20.58 -11.91 -2.93
N HIS A 166 -19.72 -10.91 -3.11
CA HIS A 166 -19.39 -10.38 -4.44
C HIS A 166 -18.73 -11.43 -5.35
N ARG A 167 -17.95 -12.34 -4.79
CA ARG A 167 -17.26 -13.42 -5.52
C ARG A 167 -18.14 -14.57 -5.95
N GLU A 168 -19.39 -14.65 -5.50
CA GLU A 168 -20.37 -15.64 -5.97
C GLU A 168 -20.69 -15.45 -7.46
N ASN A 169 -20.56 -14.23 -7.99
CA ASN A 169 -20.68 -13.99 -9.41
C ASN A 169 -19.45 -14.52 -10.16
N ALA A 170 -19.67 -15.45 -11.10
CA ALA A 170 -18.59 -16.12 -11.84
C ALA A 170 -17.70 -15.14 -12.62
N SER A 171 -18.27 -14.09 -13.22
CA SER A 171 -17.52 -13.09 -13.97
C SER A 171 -16.61 -12.26 -13.06
N CYS A 172 -17.06 -11.90 -11.87
CA CYS A 172 -16.26 -11.17 -10.89
C CYS A 172 -15.17 -12.04 -10.28
N SER A 173 -15.47 -13.33 -10.06
CA SER A 173 -14.58 -14.30 -9.40
C SER A 173 -13.22 -14.45 -10.07
N ILE A 174 -13.12 -14.28 -11.39
CA ILE A 174 -11.87 -14.47 -12.16
C ILE A 174 -10.77 -13.52 -11.68
N CYS A 175 -11.09 -12.23 -11.55
CA CYS A 175 -10.15 -11.21 -11.09
C CYS A 175 -10.03 -11.22 -9.55
N HIS A 176 -11.16 -11.35 -8.85
CA HIS A 176 -11.23 -11.28 -7.41
C HIS A 176 -10.46 -12.40 -6.69
N LYS A 177 -10.41 -13.61 -7.26
CA LYS A 177 -9.58 -14.70 -6.73
C LYS A 177 -8.09 -14.36 -6.68
N LYS A 178 -7.62 -13.50 -7.59
CA LYS A 178 -6.21 -13.09 -7.63
C LYS A 178 -5.91 -11.93 -6.66
N MET A 179 -6.77 -10.91 -6.64
CA MET A 179 -6.47 -9.66 -5.93
C MET A 179 -6.97 -9.63 -4.48
N ASP A 180 -8.16 -10.15 -4.19
CA ASP A 180 -8.77 -10.03 -2.87
C ASP A 180 -7.90 -10.59 -1.74
N PRO A 181 -7.28 -11.79 -1.89
CA PRO A 181 -6.43 -12.33 -0.85
C PRO A 181 -5.29 -11.39 -0.46
N LEU A 182 -4.72 -10.70 -1.45
CA LEU A 182 -3.61 -9.78 -1.26
C LEU A 182 -4.05 -8.52 -0.49
N GLY A 183 -5.26 -8.02 -0.79
CA GLY A 183 -5.80 -6.85 -0.12
C GLY A 183 -6.37 -7.13 1.27
N ILE A 184 -7.07 -8.26 1.46
CA ILE A 184 -7.60 -8.70 2.76
C ILE A 184 -6.46 -8.78 3.78
N ALA A 185 -5.30 -9.29 3.40
CA ALA A 185 -4.15 -9.38 4.27
C ALA A 185 -3.65 -8.03 4.82
N LEU A 186 -4.02 -6.92 4.19
CA LEU A 186 -3.61 -5.57 4.59
C LEU A 186 -4.67 -4.83 5.42
N GLU A 187 -5.79 -5.48 5.77
CA GLU A 187 -6.90 -4.83 6.47
C GLU A 187 -6.61 -4.48 7.94
N ASN A 188 -5.53 -5.01 8.53
CA ASN A 188 -5.01 -4.49 9.79
C ASN A 188 -4.50 -3.05 9.69
N PHE A 189 -4.25 -2.53 8.49
CA PHE A 189 -3.93 -1.12 8.31
C PHE A 189 -5.19 -0.34 7.95
N ASP A 190 -5.46 0.74 8.66
CA ASP A 190 -6.51 1.69 8.31
C ASP A 190 -6.14 2.50 7.05
N VAL A 191 -6.92 3.52 6.72
CA VAL A 191 -6.74 4.34 5.51
C VAL A 191 -5.40 5.07 5.42
N ILE A 192 -4.74 5.34 6.55
CA ILE A 192 -3.40 5.97 6.61
C ILE A 192 -2.34 5.07 7.24
N GLY A 193 -2.58 3.78 7.29
CA GLY A 193 -1.60 2.82 7.76
C GLY A 193 -1.45 2.74 9.29
N ARG A 194 -2.40 3.22 10.10
CA ARG A 194 -2.44 2.88 11.52
C ARG A 194 -2.84 1.42 11.68
N TRP A 195 -2.25 0.76 12.66
CA TRP A 195 -2.64 -0.61 12.99
C TRP A 195 -3.99 -0.65 13.69
N ARG A 196 -4.82 -1.61 13.31
CA ARG A 196 -6.11 -1.90 13.94
C ARG A 196 -6.36 -3.40 14.04
N ASP A 197 -6.92 -3.82 15.17
CA ASP A 197 -7.38 -5.20 15.37
C ASP A 197 -8.90 -5.31 15.22
N GLN A 198 -9.59 -4.18 15.13
CA GLN A 198 -11.03 -4.10 15.01
C GLN A 198 -11.44 -3.04 13.99
N TYR A 199 -12.46 -3.35 13.21
CA TYR A 199 -13.19 -2.34 12.46
C TYR A 199 -14.05 -1.56 13.45
N THR A 200 -14.00 -0.26 13.38
CA THR A 200 -15.08 0.56 13.93
C THR A 200 -16.18 0.55 12.88
N ALA A 201 -17.36 0.03 13.21
CA ALA A 201 -18.48 0.12 12.30
C ALA A 201 -18.72 1.60 12.02
N VAL A 202 -18.50 2.02 10.77
CA VAL A 202 -18.77 3.38 10.35
C VAL A 202 -20.29 3.50 10.33
N ALA A 203 -20.84 4.00 11.41
CA ALA A 203 -22.28 4.27 11.55
C ALA A 203 -22.83 5.24 10.48
N ASN A 204 -21.96 5.74 9.59
CA ASN A 204 -22.24 6.86 8.71
C ASN A 204 -22.27 6.52 7.23
N TYR A 205 -22.07 5.25 6.85
CA TYR A 205 -22.05 4.91 5.41
C TYR A 205 -23.41 5.07 4.70
N ALA A 206 -24.52 5.13 5.43
CA ALA A 206 -25.86 5.20 4.84
C ALA A 206 -26.76 6.25 5.49
N SER A 207 -26.28 7.14 6.34
CA SER A 207 -27.19 8.06 7.03
C SER A 207 -26.65 9.48 7.10
N THR A 208 -27.17 10.34 6.25
CA THR A 208 -27.19 11.81 6.44
C THR A 208 -28.01 12.24 7.66
N SER A 209 -28.57 11.32 8.46
CA SER A 209 -29.34 11.62 9.65
C SER A 209 -28.47 11.55 10.90
N LYS A 210 -28.23 12.71 11.49
CA LYS A 210 -27.62 12.94 12.81
C LYS A 210 -28.49 12.32 13.93
N LYS A 211 -28.58 11.00 14.04
CA LYS A 211 -29.12 10.36 15.23
C LYS A 211 -27.97 9.91 16.13
N LYS A 212 -27.69 10.74 17.16
CA LYS A 212 -26.91 10.35 18.33
C LYS A 212 -27.50 9.09 18.95
N GLY A 213 -26.77 7.98 19.02
CA GLY A 213 -27.16 6.81 19.79
C GLY A 213 -27.13 5.45 19.09
N SER A 214 -26.51 5.29 17.92
CA SER A 214 -26.37 3.96 17.34
C SER A 214 -25.16 3.25 17.93
N ASN A 215 -25.41 2.09 18.52
CA ASN A 215 -24.42 1.12 18.99
C ASN A 215 -23.43 0.84 17.83
N THR A 216 -22.23 1.43 17.89
CA THR A 216 -21.19 1.20 16.90
C THR A 216 -20.64 -0.21 17.15
N GLY A 217 -21.09 -1.19 16.38
CA GLY A 217 -20.55 -2.53 16.42
C GLY A 217 -19.03 -2.47 16.16
N ARG A 218 -18.24 -3.14 16.97
CA ARG A 218 -16.84 -3.38 16.71
C ARG A 218 -16.71 -4.81 16.21
N PHE A 219 -16.11 -4.98 15.06
CA PHE A 219 -15.88 -6.29 14.46
C PHE A 219 -14.38 -6.56 14.41
N PRO A 220 -13.93 -7.77 14.78
CA PRO A 220 -12.53 -8.13 14.63
C PRO A 220 -12.12 -8.09 13.16
N VAL A 221 -10.91 -7.65 12.90
CA VAL A 221 -10.30 -7.73 11.56
C VAL A 221 -9.89 -9.17 11.32
N ASP A 222 -10.48 -9.83 10.32
CA ASP A 222 -10.11 -11.17 9.87
C ASP A 222 -9.33 -11.08 8.55
N THR A 223 -8.03 -11.28 8.64
CA THR A 223 -7.09 -11.22 7.50
C THR A 223 -6.67 -12.59 6.98
N ARG A 224 -7.26 -13.67 7.50
CA ARG A 224 -7.00 -15.05 7.04
C ARG A 224 -7.52 -15.21 5.62
N THR A 225 -6.68 -15.71 4.74
CA THR A 225 -7.01 -15.84 3.32
C THR A 225 -6.16 -16.91 2.64
N VAL A 226 -6.46 -17.17 1.37
CA VAL A 226 -5.75 -18.17 0.56
C VAL A 226 -5.30 -17.52 -0.74
N HIS A 227 -4.01 -17.58 -1.01
CA HIS A 227 -3.42 -17.11 -2.27
C HIS A 227 -3.97 -17.91 -3.46
N MET A 228 -3.90 -17.32 -4.66
CA MET A 228 -4.43 -17.93 -5.89
C MET A 228 -3.83 -19.32 -6.22
N ASP A 229 -2.68 -19.67 -5.67
CA ASP A 229 -2.03 -20.97 -5.82
C ASP A 229 -2.31 -21.96 -4.69
N GLY A 230 -3.21 -21.60 -3.75
CA GLY A 230 -3.64 -22.46 -2.66
C GLY A 230 -2.88 -22.29 -1.35
N ARG A 231 -1.82 -21.47 -1.28
CA ARG A 231 -1.11 -21.19 -0.03
C ARG A 231 -1.96 -20.35 0.92
N ALA A 232 -2.23 -20.86 2.12
CA ALA A 232 -2.93 -20.12 3.16
C ALA A 232 -1.98 -19.15 3.88
N PHE A 233 -2.46 -17.95 4.18
CA PHE A 233 -1.70 -16.93 4.90
C PHE A 233 -2.61 -15.96 5.66
N GLU A 234 -2.02 -15.16 6.55
CA GLU A 234 -2.74 -14.22 7.38
C GLU A 234 -1.90 -12.96 7.57
N GLY A 235 -2.56 -11.82 7.47
CA GLY A 235 -2.01 -10.50 7.76
C GLY A 235 -0.86 -10.04 6.87
N PRO A 236 -0.33 -8.84 7.14
CA PRO A 236 0.75 -8.28 6.34
C PRO A 236 2.02 -9.14 6.33
N GLN A 237 2.35 -9.77 7.46
CA GLN A 237 3.52 -10.65 7.56
C GLN A 237 3.36 -11.92 6.72
N GLY A 238 2.16 -12.49 6.69
CA GLY A 238 1.84 -13.62 5.80
C GLY A 238 1.96 -13.23 4.33
N LEU A 239 1.46 -12.06 3.94
CA LEU A 239 1.59 -11.54 2.59
C LEU A 239 3.06 -11.31 2.20
N LYS A 240 3.85 -10.68 3.07
CA LYS A 240 5.29 -10.48 2.83
C LYS A 240 6.01 -11.80 2.60
N ARG A 241 5.71 -12.83 3.41
CA ARG A 241 6.29 -14.16 3.22
C ARG A 241 5.95 -14.73 1.84
N ILE A 242 4.70 -14.68 1.40
CA ILE A 242 4.28 -15.14 0.07
C ILE A 242 5.06 -14.40 -1.02
N LEU A 243 5.16 -13.08 -0.94
CA LEU A 243 5.89 -12.26 -1.92
C LEU A 243 7.40 -12.56 -1.91
N MET A 244 7.99 -12.84 -0.75
CA MET A 244 9.40 -13.23 -0.63
C MET A 244 9.68 -14.63 -1.19
N GLU A 245 8.74 -15.57 -1.08
CA GLU A 245 8.80 -16.87 -1.75
C GLU A 245 8.71 -16.68 -3.27
N ASP A 246 7.92 -15.72 -3.74
CA ASP A 246 7.72 -15.37 -5.15
C ASP A 246 8.67 -14.25 -5.65
N LYS A 247 9.78 -14.00 -4.95
CA LYS A 247 10.72 -12.89 -5.22
C LYS A 247 11.20 -12.79 -6.67
N GLY A 248 11.30 -13.92 -7.37
CA GLY A 248 11.66 -13.94 -8.78
C GLY A 248 10.62 -13.25 -9.67
N ARG A 249 9.33 -13.41 -9.39
CA ARG A 249 8.26 -12.68 -10.09
C ARG A 249 8.33 -11.19 -9.83
N PHE A 250 8.52 -10.80 -8.56
CA PHE A 250 8.69 -9.40 -8.20
C PHE A 250 9.87 -8.75 -8.90
N SER A 251 11.05 -9.40 -8.86
CA SER A 251 12.24 -8.90 -9.55
C SER A 251 12.02 -8.74 -11.05
N LYS A 252 11.34 -9.70 -11.68
CA LYS A 252 11.01 -9.62 -13.11
C LYS A 252 10.07 -8.45 -13.41
N ALA A 253 9.01 -8.30 -12.65
CA ALA A 253 8.05 -7.19 -12.78
C ALA A 253 8.73 -5.82 -12.60
N PHE A 254 9.65 -5.71 -11.63
CA PHE A 254 10.42 -4.50 -11.41
C PHE A 254 11.34 -4.18 -12.60
N VAL A 255 12.14 -5.15 -13.05
CA VAL A 255 13.05 -4.98 -14.19
C VAL A 255 12.27 -4.61 -15.45
N GLU A 256 11.14 -5.25 -15.70
CA GLU A 256 10.25 -4.96 -16.84
C GLU A 256 9.73 -3.53 -16.79
N SER A 257 9.23 -3.09 -15.63
CA SER A 257 8.73 -1.73 -15.43
C SER A 257 9.85 -0.69 -15.61
N MET A 258 11.03 -0.94 -15.04
CA MET A 258 12.18 -0.05 -15.15
C MET A 258 12.72 0.04 -16.57
N LEU A 259 12.78 -1.10 -17.28
CA LEU A 259 13.21 -1.13 -18.69
C LEU A 259 12.20 -0.39 -19.58
N SER A 260 10.90 -0.63 -19.39
CA SER A 260 9.84 0.09 -20.11
C SER A 260 9.93 1.60 -19.89
N TYR A 261 10.17 2.04 -18.64
CA TYR A 261 10.38 3.45 -18.32
C TYR A 261 11.63 4.01 -18.99
N ALA A 262 12.77 3.30 -18.91
CA ALA A 262 14.04 3.73 -19.52
C ALA A 262 13.93 3.84 -21.05
N MET A 263 13.17 2.95 -21.69
CA MET A 263 12.94 2.94 -23.14
C MET A 263 11.84 3.90 -23.58
N ALA A 264 11.09 4.49 -22.65
CA ALA A 264 9.94 5.37 -22.89
C ALA A 264 8.89 4.72 -23.82
N ARG A 265 8.71 3.40 -23.73
CA ARG A 265 7.72 2.64 -24.51
C ARG A 265 7.34 1.33 -23.80
N GLN A 266 6.22 0.77 -24.20
CA GLN A 266 5.87 -0.58 -23.78
C GLN A 266 6.84 -1.60 -24.38
N LEU A 267 7.14 -2.63 -23.60
CA LEU A 267 7.96 -3.74 -24.06
C LEU A 267 7.12 -4.66 -24.94
N THR A 268 7.80 -5.27 -25.90
CA THR A 268 7.20 -6.21 -26.87
C THR A 268 7.83 -7.60 -26.71
N PHE A 269 7.38 -8.57 -27.48
CA PHE A 269 8.00 -9.90 -27.47
C PHE A 269 9.48 -9.88 -27.89
N LEU A 270 9.90 -8.88 -28.68
CA LEU A 270 11.30 -8.70 -29.09
C LEU A 270 12.23 -8.36 -27.93
N ASP A 271 11.67 -7.81 -26.87
CA ASP A 271 12.41 -7.40 -25.66
C ASP A 271 12.66 -8.56 -24.70
N ARG A 272 12.03 -9.70 -24.95
CA ARG A 272 11.97 -10.84 -24.00
C ARG A 272 13.35 -11.40 -23.63
N GLU A 273 14.25 -11.53 -24.59
CA GLU A 273 15.59 -12.07 -24.34
C GLU A 273 16.40 -11.15 -23.41
N ASN A 274 16.35 -9.83 -23.65
CA ASN A 274 17.02 -8.84 -22.82
C ASN A 274 16.43 -8.80 -21.41
N LEU A 275 15.11 -8.87 -21.30
CA LEU A 275 14.43 -8.94 -20.01
C LEU A 275 14.88 -10.16 -19.20
N GLU A 276 14.97 -11.34 -19.82
CA GLU A 276 15.44 -12.56 -19.18
C GLU A 276 16.92 -12.47 -18.75
N GLN A 277 17.77 -11.83 -19.56
CA GLN A 277 19.18 -11.62 -19.20
C GLN A 277 19.30 -10.68 -17.99
N LEU A 278 18.59 -9.54 -17.99
CA LEU A 278 18.57 -8.59 -16.88
C LEU A 278 17.99 -9.22 -15.61
N HIS A 279 16.95 -10.02 -15.74
CA HIS A 279 16.38 -10.73 -14.60
C HIS A 279 17.37 -11.75 -13.99
N LYS A 280 18.06 -12.54 -14.83
CA LYS A 280 19.12 -13.46 -14.37
C LYS A 280 20.26 -12.72 -13.68
N LEU A 281 20.64 -11.54 -14.19
CA LEU A 281 21.68 -10.72 -13.59
C LEU A 281 21.21 -10.17 -12.22
N SER A 282 19.98 -9.72 -12.10
CA SER A 282 19.46 -9.23 -10.82
C SER A 282 19.51 -10.30 -9.72
N ALA A 283 19.21 -11.55 -10.05
CA ALA A 283 19.34 -12.66 -9.11
C ALA A 283 20.81 -12.93 -8.71
N LYS A 284 21.76 -12.80 -9.65
CA LYS A 284 23.20 -12.98 -9.39
C LYS A 284 23.80 -11.89 -8.49
N THR A 285 23.24 -10.70 -8.53
CA THR A 285 23.66 -9.55 -7.70
C THR A 285 22.89 -9.45 -6.38
N ASP A 286 22.24 -10.53 -5.94
CA ASP A 286 21.41 -10.56 -4.74
C ASP A 286 20.32 -9.46 -4.75
N PHE A 287 19.77 -9.20 -5.92
CA PHE A 287 18.74 -8.18 -6.15
C PHE A 287 19.11 -6.76 -5.71
N ARG A 288 20.40 -6.41 -5.72
CA ARG A 288 20.85 -5.07 -5.31
C ARG A 288 20.36 -4.02 -6.30
N LEU A 289 19.64 -3.03 -5.77
CA LEU A 289 18.88 -2.06 -6.58
C LEU A 289 19.77 -1.29 -7.55
N ARG A 290 20.87 -0.72 -7.07
CA ARG A 290 21.78 0.08 -7.93
C ARG A 290 22.41 -0.76 -9.02
N ASP A 291 22.77 -2.01 -8.73
CA ASP A 291 23.38 -2.92 -9.71
C ASP A 291 22.38 -3.26 -10.81
N ILE A 292 21.10 -3.45 -10.47
CA ILE A 292 20.04 -3.66 -11.44
C ILE A 292 19.88 -2.43 -12.35
N LEU A 293 19.83 -1.23 -11.77
CA LEU A 293 19.69 -0.01 -12.57
C LEU A 293 20.89 0.23 -13.47
N LEU A 294 22.11 -0.01 -12.97
CA LEU A 294 23.33 0.08 -13.78
C LEU A 294 23.32 -0.95 -14.92
N ALA A 295 22.85 -2.17 -14.67
CA ALA A 295 22.74 -3.20 -15.71
C ALA A 295 21.76 -2.78 -16.82
N ILE A 296 20.64 -2.15 -16.46
CA ILE A 296 19.67 -1.64 -17.43
C ILE A 296 20.31 -0.56 -18.31
N VAL A 297 20.91 0.48 -17.72
CA VAL A 297 21.45 1.61 -18.46
C VAL A 297 22.73 1.27 -19.24
N SER A 298 23.46 0.24 -18.83
CA SER A 298 24.67 -0.25 -19.51
C SER A 298 24.37 -1.33 -20.56
N SER A 299 23.11 -1.77 -20.68
CA SER A 299 22.75 -2.78 -21.66
C SER A 299 22.85 -2.22 -23.09
N ASP A 300 23.30 -3.06 -24.01
CA ASP A 300 23.31 -2.73 -25.45
C ASP A 300 21.93 -2.26 -25.92
N TYR A 301 20.90 -2.77 -25.30
CA TYR A 301 19.52 -2.47 -25.63
C TYR A 301 19.12 -1.04 -25.29
N PHE A 302 19.63 -0.50 -24.19
CA PHE A 302 19.43 0.90 -23.80
C PHE A 302 20.33 1.86 -24.60
N THR A 303 21.57 1.42 -24.92
CA THR A 303 22.58 2.28 -25.54
C THR A 303 22.51 2.29 -27.07
N ARG A 304 21.94 1.27 -27.70
CA ARG A 304 21.75 1.22 -29.16
C ARG A 304 20.32 1.62 -29.51
N ARG A 305 20.08 2.90 -29.59
CA ARG A 305 18.86 3.48 -30.18
C ARG A 305 18.98 3.59 -31.67
#